data_14cf19ee35eda7b13b56bae65c7a9486
#
_entry.id   14cf19ee35eda7b13b56bae65c7a9486
#
_cell.length_a   1.000
_cell.length_b   1.000
_cell.length_c   1.000
_cell.angle_alpha   90.00
_cell.angle_beta   90.00
_cell.angle_gamma   90.00
#
_symmetry.space_group_name_H-M   'P 1'
#
loop_
_entity.id
_entity.type
_entity.pdbx_description
1 polymer ?
#
loop_
_entity_poly.entity_id
_entity_poly.type
_entity_poly.pdbx_seq_one_letter_code
_entity_poly.pdbx_strand_id
1 'polypeptide(L)'
;WEKTVRPLKEEDRKTELAAWFLLYQALREWGISEEKINADGAYYYGEHGKPMRRNEEICFNLSHSGKYVLCAVSEMEIGCDIEKIKEVKWKLAKRFFSEKEYDFLVRLGRQEKLMKQGETVKSGKTDKQEKVGKQQNINRQKEKGKIKENAYTVEEAFTRFWVLRESYVKKTGEGLGAALTGLDFSDILGQKNSKGKKNGEFLEETFFEMEYDGYRIAICGEKDSKPEFVVYRGTIDNCFL
;
A
#
# COMPACT_ATOMS: atom_id res chain seq x y z
N TRP A 1 16.89 -5.04 22.62
CA TRP A 1 16.11 -5.23 21.37
C TRP A 1 16.80 -6.12 20.35
N GLU A 2 18.11 -6.34 20.44
CA GLU A 2 18.79 -7.39 19.64
C GLU A 2 18.16 -8.79 19.81
N LYS A 3 17.60 -9.09 20.96
CA LYS A 3 16.88 -10.35 21.24
C LYS A 3 15.53 -10.46 20.56
N THR A 4 15.00 -9.36 20.04
CA THR A 4 13.68 -9.30 19.42
C THR A 4 13.76 -9.53 17.90
N VAL A 5 14.96 -9.35 17.29
CA VAL A 5 15.20 -9.55 15.87
C VAL A 5 15.27 -11.05 15.57
N ARG A 6 14.42 -11.52 14.65
CA ARG A 6 14.44 -12.93 14.21
C ARG A 6 15.75 -13.26 13.46
N PRO A 7 16.21 -14.54 13.50
CA PRO A 7 17.35 -14.93 12.66
C PRO A 7 16.98 -14.86 11.18
N LEU A 8 17.50 -13.84 10.49
CA LEU A 8 17.26 -13.53 9.10
C LEU A 8 18.54 -13.59 8.28
N LYS A 9 18.42 -13.62 6.95
CA LYS A 9 19.53 -13.36 6.04
C LYS A 9 20.06 -11.95 6.28
N GLU A 10 21.34 -11.72 6.01
CA GLU A 10 22.01 -10.46 6.34
C GLU A 10 21.32 -9.21 5.78
N GLU A 11 20.81 -9.28 4.54
CA GLU A 11 20.06 -8.17 3.90
C GLU A 11 18.73 -7.87 4.61
N ASP A 12 17.98 -8.93 4.96
CA ASP A 12 16.72 -8.81 5.68
C ASP A 12 16.94 -8.26 7.09
N ARG A 13 18.05 -8.66 7.73
CA ARG A 13 18.44 -8.17 9.06
C ARG A 13 18.69 -6.66 9.08
N LYS A 14 19.40 -6.11 8.08
CA LYS A 14 19.62 -4.67 7.98
C LYS A 14 18.31 -3.89 7.88
N THR A 15 17.39 -4.37 7.08
CA THR A 15 16.08 -3.74 6.88
C THR A 15 15.23 -3.81 8.16
N GLU A 16 15.26 -4.94 8.85
CA GLU A 16 14.56 -5.09 10.13
C GLU A 16 15.15 -4.18 11.21
N LEU A 17 16.46 -4.10 11.32
CA LEU A 17 17.14 -3.17 12.24
C LEU A 17 16.79 -1.71 11.94
N ALA A 18 16.72 -1.31 10.66
CA ALA A 18 16.30 0.04 10.29
C ALA A 18 14.85 0.32 10.71
N ALA A 19 13.96 -0.66 10.56
CA ALA A 19 12.56 -0.51 10.98
C ALA A 19 12.44 -0.33 12.51
N TRP A 20 13.19 -1.10 13.29
CA TRP A 20 13.24 -0.95 14.74
C TRP A 20 13.88 0.36 15.18
N PHE A 21 14.94 0.80 14.50
CA PHE A 21 15.53 2.11 14.76
C PHE A 21 14.53 3.25 14.48
N LEU A 22 13.79 3.16 13.38
CA LEU A 22 12.76 4.13 13.04
C LEU A 22 11.65 4.15 14.10
N LEU A 23 11.24 3.00 14.62
CA LEU A 23 10.31 2.90 15.73
C LEU A 23 10.87 3.58 16.99
N TYR A 24 12.15 3.32 17.32
CA TYR A 24 12.79 3.97 18.46
C TYR A 24 12.74 5.50 18.35
N GLN A 25 13.06 6.06 17.18
CA GLN A 25 12.97 7.51 16.94
C GLN A 25 11.54 8.02 17.07
N ALA A 26 10.58 7.34 16.45
CA ALA A 26 9.17 7.71 16.53
C ALA A 26 8.63 7.71 17.97
N LEU A 27 8.98 6.70 18.77
CA LEU A 27 8.56 6.64 20.18
C LEU A 27 9.21 7.74 21.03
N ARG A 28 10.48 8.10 20.73
CA ARG A 28 11.15 9.24 21.36
C ARG A 28 10.44 10.56 21.07
N GLU A 29 10.09 10.80 19.82
CA GLU A 29 9.34 11.99 19.41
C GLU A 29 7.93 12.01 20.01
N TRP A 30 7.34 10.84 20.24
CA TRP A 30 6.07 10.69 20.96
C TRP A 30 6.18 11.01 22.46
N GLY A 31 7.39 11.22 22.97
CA GLY A 31 7.66 11.57 24.36
C GLY A 31 7.84 10.34 25.29
N ILE A 32 8.03 9.16 24.73
CA ILE A 32 8.30 7.96 25.53
C ILE A 32 9.77 7.98 25.97
N SER A 33 9.98 7.79 27.27
CA SER A 33 11.35 7.76 27.83
C SER A 33 12.15 6.57 27.29
N GLU A 34 13.45 6.77 27.13
CA GLU A 34 14.37 5.75 26.63
C GLU A 34 14.37 4.47 27.52
N GLU A 35 14.23 4.64 28.82
CA GLU A 35 14.10 3.54 29.76
C GLU A 35 12.86 2.66 29.45
N LYS A 36 11.71 3.29 29.16
CA LYS A 36 10.48 2.59 28.79
C LYS A 36 10.58 1.94 27.40
N ILE A 37 11.29 2.56 26.45
CA ILE A 37 11.49 2.00 25.11
C ILE A 37 12.36 0.75 25.18
N ASN A 38 13.41 0.78 25.98
CA ASN A 38 14.41 -0.30 26.09
C ASN A 38 14.12 -1.30 27.24
N ALA A 39 13.00 -1.17 27.94
CA ALA A 39 12.66 -2.06 29.04
C ALA A 39 12.65 -3.53 28.57
N ASP A 40 13.19 -4.42 29.41
CA ASP A 40 13.23 -5.86 29.10
C ASP A 40 11.80 -6.41 28.96
N GLY A 41 11.54 -7.13 27.87
CA GLY A 41 10.20 -7.64 27.57
C GLY A 41 9.16 -6.59 27.14
N ALA A 42 9.58 -5.34 26.82
CA ALA A 42 8.67 -4.30 26.34
C ALA A 42 7.94 -4.68 25.03
N TYR A 43 8.54 -5.55 24.22
CA TYR A 43 8.00 -5.99 22.94
C TYR A 43 7.75 -7.49 22.93
N TYR A 44 6.73 -7.90 22.19
CA TYR A 44 6.40 -9.31 21.96
C TYR A 44 5.80 -9.48 20.54
N TYR A 45 5.70 -10.70 20.08
CA TYR A 45 5.05 -11.01 18.82
C TYR A 45 3.68 -11.63 19.08
N GLY A 46 2.64 -11.08 18.42
CA GLY A 46 1.31 -11.65 18.40
C GLY A 46 1.26 -12.98 17.63
N GLU A 47 0.09 -13.61 17.62
CA GLU A 47 -0.14 -14.95 17.04
C GLU A 47 0.37 -15.08 15.59
N HIS A 48 0.17 -14.05 14.77
CA HIS A 48 0.60 -14.02 13.36
C HIS A 48 1.91 -13.27 13.15
N GLY A 49 2.68 -13.04 14.20
CA GLY A 49 4.01 -12.45 14.15
C GLY A 49 4.04 -10.93 13.99
N LYS A 50 2.91 -10.23 14.21
CA LYS A 50 2.89 -8.76 14.35
C LYS A 50 3.68 -8.39 15.60
N PRO A 51 4.72 -7.54 15.51
CA PRO A 51 5.38 -7.02 16.69
C PRO A 51 4.44 -6.06 17.41
N MET A 52 4.37 -6.17 18.73
CA MET A 52 3.50 -5.43 19.62
C MET A 52 4.25 -4.95 20.84
N ARG A 53 3.73 -3.94 21.53
CA ARG A 53 4.27 -3.42 22.76
C ARG A 53 3.37 -3.82 23.95
N ARG A 54 3.96 -4.17 25.10
CA ARG A 54 3.19 -4.61 26.29
C ARG A 54 2.40 -3.49 26.97
N ASN A 55 2.91 -2.25 26.90
CA ASN A 55 2.16 -1.10 27.39
C ASN A 55 1.22 -0.63 26.28
N GLU A 56 -0.06 -0.82 26.48
CA GLU A 56 -1.14 -0.55 25.52
C GLU A 56 -1.35 0.95 25.19
N GLU A 57 -0.55 1.85 25.76
CA GLU A 57 -0.63 3.29 25.53
C GLU A 57 -0.33 3.67 24.08
N ILE A 58 0.47 2.86 23.38
CA ILE A 58 0.89 3.16 22.00
C ILE A 58 0.96 1.88 21.18
N CYS A 59 0.22 1.88 20.09
CA CYS A 59 0.27 0.88 19.04
C CYS A 59 1.24 1.31 17.95
N PHE A 60 1.86 0.35 17.28
CA PHE A 60 2.72 0.61 16.14
C PHE A 60 2.62 -0.48 15.09
N ASN A 61 3.03 -0.15 13.88
CA ASN A 61 3.19 -1.12 12.80
C ASN A 61 4.39 -0.79 11.94
N LEU A 62 5.06 -1.82 11.45
CA LEU A 62 6.26 -1.72 10.63
C LEU A 62 6.03 -2.36 9.26
N SER A 63 6.57 -1.77 8.22
CA SER A 63 6.61 -2.33 6.87
C SER A 63 7.90 -1.95 6.17
N HIS A 64 8.29 -2.70 5.16
CA HIS A 64 9.44 -2.38 4.33
C HIS A 64 9.28 -2.92 2.91
N SER A 65 9.84 -2.20 1.94
CA SER A 65 9.94 -2.67 0.56
C SER A 65 11.16 -2.02 -0.10
N GLY A 66 12.01 -2.81 -0.72
CA GLY A 66 13.23 -2.33 -1.37
C GLY A 66 14.12 -1.53 -0.43
N LYS A 67 14.34 -0.24 -0.72
CA LYS A 67 15.22 0.64 0.05
C LYS A 67 14.55 1.43 1.17
N TYR A 68 13.24 1.23 1.39
CA TYR A 68 12.49 1.98 2.39
C TYR A 68 11.93 1.09 3.48
N VAL A 69 11.92 1.64 4.68
CA VAL A 69 11.17 1.15 5.83
C VAL A 69 10.11 2.16 6.21
N LEU A 70 9.00 1.70 6.73
CA LEU A 70 7.87 2.49 7.19
C LEU A 70 7.53 2.10 8.61
N CYS A 71 7.34 3.08 9.48
CA CYS A 71 6.83 2.92 10.82
C CYS A 71 5.60 3.80 10.99
N ALA A 72 4.51 3.23 11.49
CA ALA A 72 3.32 3.96 11.91
C ALA A 72 3.17 3.80 13.43
N VAL A 73 2.86 4.91 14.12
CA VAL A 73 2.65 4.96 15.58
C VAL A 73 1.33 5.65 15.87
N SER A 74 0.57 5.17 16.84
CA SER A 74 -0.76 5.68 17.19
C SER A 74 -1.14 5.28 18.62
N GLU A 75 -2.05 6.00 19.24
CA GLU A 75 -2.71 5.57 20.48
C GLU A 75 -3.73 4.43 20.23
N MET A 76 -4.17 4.25 19.00
CA MET A 76 -5.14 3.23 18.61
C MET A 76 -4.51 2.23 17.64
N GLU A 77 -5.17 1.08 17.45
CA GLU A 77 -4.70 0.06 16.51
C GLU A 77 -4.45 0.65 15.11
N ILE A 78 -3.28 0.38 14.58
CA ILE A 78 -2.80 0.90 13.31
C ILE A 78 -2.12 -0.19 12.49
N GLY A 79 -2.27 -0.09 11.19
CA GLY A 79 -1.54 -0.91 10.22
C GLY A 79 -0.97 -0.05 9.12
N CYS A 80 0.19 -0.41 8.61
CA CYS A 80 0.80 0.30 7.49
C CYS A 80 1.45 -0.66 6.51
N ASP A 81 1.47 -0.26 5.25
CA ASP A 81 2.21 -1.00 4.23
C ASP A 81 2.87 -0.07 3.23
N ILE A 82 4.04 -0.48 2.74
CA ILE A 82 4.79 0.18 1.67
C ILE A 82 5.21 -0.86 0.65
N GLU A 83 4.95 -0.59 -0.63
CA GLU A 83 5.37 -1.48 -1.72
C GLU A 83 5.93 -0.70 -2.90
N LYS A 84 7.05 -1.17 -3.43
CA LYS A 84 7.59 -0.67 -4.68
C LYS A 84 6.64 -1.01 -5.83
N ILE A 85 6.32 -0.03 -6.67
CA ILE A 85 5.54 -0.25 -7.90
C ILE A 85 6.39 -1.12 -8.82
N LYS A 86 5.89 -2.29 -9.17
CA LYS A 86 6.54 -3.28 -10.03
C LYS A 86 5.51 -4.16 -10.73
N GLU A 87 5.95 -5.04 -11.59
CA GLU A 87 5.11 -5.94 -12.38
C GLU A 87 3.98 -6.61 -11.57
N VAL A 88 2.81 -6.69 -12.21
CA VAL A 88 1.61 -7.26 -11.60
C VAL A 88 1.78 -8.75 -11.30
N LYS A 89 1.59 -9.13 -10.06
CA LYS A 89 1.52 -10.54 -9.65
C LYS A 89 0.11 -11.09 -9.86
N TRP A 90 -0.24 -11.42 -11.10
CA TRP A 90 -1.59 -11.85 -11.50
C TRP A 90 -2.16 -13.00 -10.69
N LYS A 91 -1.31 -13.94 -10.22
CA LYS A 91 -1.75 -15.05 -9.34
C LYS A 91 -2.24 -14.55 -7.99
N LEU A 92 -1.60 -13.52 -7.43
CA LEU A 92 -2.03 -12.89 -6.18
C LEU A 92 -3.32 -12.08 -6.40
N ALA A 93 -3.38 -11.28 -7.48
CA ALA A 93 -4.58 -10.55 -7.83
C ALA A 93 -5.78 -11.48 -7.97
N LYS A 94 -5.65 -12.58 -8.72
CA LYS A 94 -6.73 -13.57 -8.89
C LYS A 94 -7.17 -14.23 -7.58
N ARG A 95 -6.26 -14.38 -6.62
CA ARG A 95 -6.54 -15.07 -5.35
C ARG A 95 -7.20 -14.16 -4.31
N PHE A 96 -6.78 -12.91 -4.24
CA PHE A 96 -7.09 -12.04 -3.12
C PHE A 96 -7.89 -10.79 -3.46
N PHE A 97 -7.94 -10.38 -4.73
CA PHE A 97 -8.70 -9.20 -5.12
C PHE A 97 -10.16 -9.58 -5.39
N SER A 98 -11.05 -8.62 -5.20
CA SER A 98 -12.45 -8.79 -5.59
C SER A 98 -12.56 -8.94 -7.11
N GLU A 99 -13.65 -9.51 -7.59
CA GLU A 99 -13.92 -9.65 -9.03
C GLU A 99 -13.86 -8.29 -9.74
N LYS A 100 -14.41 -7.24 -9.12
CA LYS A 100 -14.40 -5.88 -9.66
C LYS A 100 -12.99 -5.31 -9.81
N GLU A 101 -12.14 -5.50 -8.81
CA GLU A 101 -10.75 -5.06 -8.85
C GLU A 101 -9.93 -5.83 -9.87
N TYR A 102 -10.12 -7.15 -9.92
CA TYR A 102 -9.44 -8.00 -10.90
C TYR A 102 -9.83 -7.62 -12.33
N ASP A 103 -11.13 -7.43 -12.59
CA ASP A 103 -11.64 -6.99 -13.89
C ASP A 103 -11.14 -5.60 -14.27
N PHE A 104 -11.02 -4.69 -13.28
CA PHE A 104 -10.43 -3.38 -13.49
C PHE A 104 -8.98 -3.49 -13.97
N LEU A 105 -8.15 -4.28 -13.30
CA LEU A 105 -6.76 -4.50 -13.69
C LEU A 105 -6.64 -5.14 -15.09
N VAL A 106 -7.49 -6.11 -15.42
CA VAL A 106 -7.50 -6.75 -16.73
C VAL A 106 -7.85 -5.76 -17.84
N ARG A 107 -8.87 -4.90 -17.62
CA ARG A 107 -9.22 -3.83 -18.57
C ARG A 107 -8.08 -2.85 -18.77
N LEU A 108 -7.48 -2.37 -17.69
CA LEU A 108 -6.37 -1.42 -17.71
C LEU A 108 -5.17 -1.97 -18.48
N GLY A 109 -4.75 -3.19 -18.18
CA GLY A 109 -3.65 -3.85 -18.89
C GLY A 109 -3.93 -4.10 -20.37
N ARG A 110 -5.19 -4.34 -20.78
CA ARG A 110 -5.57 -4.43 -22.19
C ARG A 110 -5.47 -3.07 -22.90
N GLN A 111 -5.92 -2.00 -22.26
CA GLN A 111 -5.84 -0.65 -22.81
C GLN A 111 -4.39 -0.22 -23.02
N GLU A 112 -3.50 -0.45 -22.07
CA GLU A 112 -2.08 -0.16 -22.21
C GLU A 112 -1.43 -0.90 -23.38
N LYS A 113 -1.76 -2.19 -23.56
CA LYS A 113 -1.27 -2.98 -24.70
C LYS A 113 -1.73 -2.41 -26.03
N LEU A 114 -2.99 -1.98 -26.14
CA LEU A 114 -3.54 -1.38 -27.35
C LEU A 114 -2.89 -0.03 -27.67
N MET A 115 -2.63 0.80 -26.65
CA MET A 115 -1.92 2.06 -26.82
C MET A 115 -0.49 1.85 -27.33
N LYS A 116 0.27 0.95 -26.72
CA LYS A 116 1.64 0.60 -27.15
C LYS A 116 1.68 0.06 -28.58
N GLN A 117 0.69 -0.73 -29.00
CA GLN A 117 0.58 -1.22 -30.38
C GLN A 117 0.18 -0.13 -31.38
N GLY A 118 -0.68 0.81 -30.97
CA GLY A 118 -1.10 1.95 -31.78
C GLY A 118 0.02 2.96 -32.04
N GLU A 119 0.93 3.17 -31.11
CA GLU A 119 2.12 4.01 -31.26
C GLU A 119 3.15 3.39 -32.21
N THR A 120 3.36 2.08 -32.16
CA THR A 120 4.26 1.37 -33.07
C THR A 120 3.78 1.41 -34.53
N VAL A 121 2.45 1.48 -34.76
CA VAL A 121 1.89 1.59 -36.13
C VAL A 121 1.99 3.01 -36.68
N LYS A 122 1.95 4.04 -35.82
CA LYS A 122 2.11 5.45 -36.24
C LYS A 122 3.55 5.86 -36.58
N SER A 123 4.54 5.18 -36.03
CA SER A 123 5.97 5.44 -36.34
C SER A 123 6.45 4.79 -37.63
N GLY A 124 5.63 4.00 -38.30
CA GLY A 124 6.01 3.21 -39.48
C GLY A 124 5.32 3.55 -40.82
N LYS A 125 4.50 4.61 -40.91
CA LYS A 125 3.84 4.97 -42.21
C LYS A 125 3.81 6.47 -42.43
N THR A 126 4.74 6.93 -43.22
CA THR A 126 4.57 8.08 -44.10
C THR A 126 3.68 7.67 -45.29
N ASP A 127 2.73 8.58 -45.60
CA ASP A 127 1.97 8.68 -46.85
C ASP A 127 0.96 7.59 -47.23
N LYS A 128 -0.32 7.88 -46.98
CA LYS A 128 -1.34 8.11 -48.02
C LYS A 128 -2.68 8.48 -47.39
N GLN A 129 -3.19 9.61 -47.93
CA GLN A 129 -4.54 10.09 -47.65
C GLN A 129 -5.58 9.08 -48.11
N GLU A 130 -6.61 8.84 -47.29
CA GLU A 130 -7.95 8.68 -47.86
C GLU A 130 -9.03 8.99 -46.80
N LYS A 131 -9.98 9.81 -47.23
CA LYS A 131 -11.16 10.29 -46.54
C LYS A 131 -12.13 9.14 -46.29
N VAL A 132 -12.57 8.89 -45.07
CA VAL A 132 -13.89 8.32 -44.79
C VAL A 132 -14.47 8.94 -43.53
N GLY A 133 -15.69 9.36 -43.66
CA GLY A 133 -16.50 10.28 -43.00
C GLY A 133 -17.03 9.94 -41.58
N LYS A 134 -17.34 11.03 -40.94
CA LYS A 134 -18.42 11.29 -39.98
C LYS A 134 -19.34 10.10 -39.66
N GLN A 135 -19.12 9.43 -38.50
CA GLN A 135 -20.21 8.83 -37.70
C GLN A 135 -19.71 8.27 -36.34
N GLN A 136 -19.02 9.04 -35.53
CA GLN A 136 -18.68 8.64 -34.17
C GLN A 136 -18.79 9.77 -33.11
N ASN A 137 -19.75 10.66 -33.27
CA ASN A 137 -19.88 11.83 -32.37
C ASN A 137 -21.15 11.83 -31.49
N ILE A 138 -21.86 10.70 -31.32
CA ILE A 138 -23.12 10.67 -30.55
C ILE A 138 -23.01 9.97 -29.17
N ASN A 139 -21.91 9.27 -28.87
CA ASN A 139 -21.78 8.55 -27.58
C ASN A 139 -20.93 9.23 -26.49
N ARG A 140 -20.51 10.49 -26.69
CA ARG A 140 -19.66 11.22 -25.71
C ARG A 140 -20.41 11.91 -24.55
N GLN A 141 -21.74 11.83 -24.47
CA GLN A 141 -22.50 12.56 -23.43
C GLN A 141 -23.16 11.71 -22.34
N LYS A 142 -22.97 10.38 -22.30
CA LYS A 142 -23.59 9.52 -21.26
C LYS A 142 -22.61 8.91 -20.24
N GLU A 143 -21.39 9.39 -20.15
CA GLU A 143 -20.38 8.86 -19.20
C GLU A 143 -19.93 9.89 -18.15
N LYS A 144 -20.87 10.61 -17.55
CA LYS A 144 -20.64 11.36 -16.30
C LYS A 144 -20.69 10.37 -15.13
N GLY A 145 -19.59 9.71 -14.84
CA GLY A 145 -19.48 8.72 -13.75
C GLY A 145 -18.38 7.68 -13.94
N LYS A 146 -17.75 7.62 -15.11
CA LYS A 146 -16.62 6.71 -15.31
C LYS A 146 -15.37 7.29 -14.67
N ILE A 147 -14.77 6.50 -13.79
CA ILE A 147 -13.39 6.60 -13.33
C ILE A 147 -12.56 7.03 -14.54
N LYS A 148 -11.70 8.03 -14.38
CA LYS A 148 -10.68 8.33 -15.39
C LYS A 148 -9.74 7.13 -15.43
N GLU A 149 -10.08 6.14 -16.25
CA GLU A 149 -9.29 4.90 -16.44
C GLU A 149 -7.84 5.18 -16.86
N ASN A 150 -7.52 6.42 -17.25
CA ASN A 150 -6.18 6.87 -17.65
C ASN A 150 -5.36 7.47 -16.48
N ALA A 151 -5.80 7.33 -15.23
CA ALA A 151 -5.09 7.94 -14.10
C ALA A 151 -3.99 7.03 -13.51
N TYR A 152 -3.99 5.74 -13.83
CA TYR A 152 -3.06 4.75 -13.27
C TYR A 152 -2.54 3.81 -14.33
N THR A 153 -1.30 3.35 -14.17
CA THR A 153 -0.82 2.13 -14.85
C THR A 153 -1.38 0.88 -14.15
N VAL A 154 -1.35 -0.26 -14.83
CA VAL A 154 -1.83 -1.51 -14.23
C VAL A 154 -1.00 -1.91 -13.01
N GLU A 155 0.30 -1.62 -13.02
CA GLU A 155 1.22 -1.84 -11.90
C GLU A 155 0.90 -0.95 -10.69
N GLU A 156 0.62 0.34 -10.94
CA GLU A 156 0.20 1.29 -9.90
C GLU A 156 -1.13 0.88 -9.25
N ALA A 157 -2.12 0.52 -10.06
CA ALA A 157 -3.42 0.09 -9.56
C ALA A 157 -3.32 -1.21 -8.74
N PHE A 158 -2.55 -2.20 -9.23
CA PHE A 158 -2.29 -3.43 -8.49
C PHE A 158 -1.62 -3.14 -7.15
N THR A 159 -0.54 -2.33 -7.16
CA THR A 159 0.21 -2.01 -5.94
C THR A 159 -0.65 -1.24 -4.94
N ARG A 160 -1.51 -0.34 -5.43
CA ARG A 160 -2.45 0.41 -4.60
C ARG A 160 -3.44 -0.49 -3.89
N PHE A 161 -4.10 -1.41 -4.61
CA PHE A 161 -5.00 -2.39 -3.99
C PHE A 161 -4.28 -3.29 -3.00
N TRP A 162 -3.02 -3.61 -3.27
CA TRP A 162 -2.21 -4.47 -2.42
C TRP A 162 -1.88 -3.79 -1.09
N VAL A 163 -1.32 -2.57 -1.10
CA VAL A 163 -0.95 -1.87 0.14
C VAL A 163 -2.17 -1.53 1.02
N LEU A 164 -3.33 -1.27 0.43
CA LEU A 164 -4.57 -1.06 1.19
C LEU A 164 -4.97 -2.33 1.95
N ARG A 165 -4.91 -3.50 1.31
CA ARG A 165 -5.19 -4.79 1.95
C ARG A 165 -4.22 -5.11 3.06
N GLU A 166 -2.94 -5.01 2.75
CA GLU A 166 -1.87 -5.29 3.71
C GLU A 166 -1.96 -4.38 4.93
N SER A 167 -2.20 -3.08 4.74
CA SER A 167 -2.35 -2.16 5.86
C SER A 167 -3.54 -2.50 6.74
N TYR A 168 -4.68 -2.93 6.16
CA TYR A 168 -5.84 -3.40 6.92
C TYR A 168 -5.52 -4.67 7.72
N VAL A 169 -4.97 -5.68 7.06
CA VAL A 169 -4.63 -6.96 7.71
C VAL A 169 -3.58 -6.78 8.81
N LYS A 170 -2.62 -5.88 8.61
CA LYS A 170 -1.63 -5.53 9.64
C LYS A 170 -2.24 -4.76 10.80
N LYS A 171 -3.29 -3.95 10.57
CA LYS A 171 -4.06 -3.31 11.65
C LYS A 171 -4.78 -4.37 12.47
N THR A 172 -5.57 -5.23 11.84
CA THR A 172 -6.38 -6.24 12.55
C THR A 172 -5.55 -7.36 13.18
N GLY A 173 -4.33 -7.59 12.67
CA GLY A 173 -3.46 -8.66 13.16
C GLY A 173 -3.92 -10.07 12.76
N GLU A 174 -4.92 -10.22 11.88
CA GLU A 174 -5.48 -11.51 11.46
C GLU A 174 -4.53 -12.37 10.60
N GLY A 175 -3.39 -11.81 10.20
CA GLY A 175 -2.39 -12.48 9.37
C GLY A 175 -2.76 -12.56 7.89
N LEU A 176 -1.74 -12.93 7.08
CA LEU A 176 -1.90 -13.12 5.64
C LEU A 176 -2.67 -14.41 5.35
N GLY A 177 -3.71 -14.39 4.62
CA GLY A 177 -4.48 -15.59 4.26
C GLY A 177 -5.97 -15.30 4.17
N ALA A 178 -6.76 -15.83 5.08
CA ALA A 178 -8.20 -15.62 5.11
C ALA A 178 -8.58 -14.13 5.26
N ALA A 179 -7.77 -13.37 5.99
CA ALA A 179 -8.00 -11.94 6.21
C ALA A 179 -7.94 -11.08 4.93
N LEU A 180 -7.17 -11.50 3.92
CA LEU A 180 -7.11 -10.81 2.62
C LEU A 180 -8.33 -11.07 1.73
N THR A 181 -9.11 -12.12 2.02
CA THR A 181 -10.30 -12.45 1.24
C THR A 181 -11.50 -11.61 1.67
N GLY A 182 -12.40 -11.37 0.73
CA GLY A 182 -13.62 -10.57 0.99
C GLY A 182 -13.41 -9.06 1.05
N LEU A 183 -12.18 -8.55 1.00
CA LEU A 183 -11.88 -7.13 0.89
C LEU A 183 -12.13 -6.63 -0.53
N ASP A 184 -12.75 -5.47 -0.66
CA ASP A 184 -13.02 -4.78 -1.93
C ASP A 184 -12.71 -3.29 -1.80
N PHE A 185 -11.72 -2.82 -2.53
CA PHE A 185 -11.31 -1.42 -2.61
C PHE A 185 -11.60 -0.80 -3.99
N SER A 186 -12.42 -1.45 -4.82
CA SER A 186 -12.73 -0.97 -6.17
C SER A 186 -13.32 0.44 -6.19
N ASP A 187 -14.12 0.79 -5.19
CA ASP A 187 -14.75 2.10 -5.10
C ASP A 187 -13.75 3.23 -4.78
N ILE A 188 -12.59 2.92 -4.18
CA ILE A 188 -11.56 3.92 -3.81
C ILE A 188 -10.88 4.54 -5.03
N LEU A 189 -10.83 3.86 -6.17
CA LEU A 189 -10.19 4.38 -7.39
C LEU A 189 -10.97 5.52 -8.04
N GLY A 190 -12.26 5.65 -7.77
CA GLY A 190 -13.15 6.55 -8.48
C GLY A 190 -13.66 7.77 -7.73
N GLN A 191 -13.56 7.79 -6.41
CA GLN A 191 -14.21 8.83 -5.58
C GLN A 191 -13.29 9.26 -4.43
N LYS A 192 -13.19 10.58 -4.20
CA LYS A 192 -12.67 11.11 -2.94
C LYS A 192 -13.63 10.68 -1.83
N ASN A 193 -13.12 10.10 -0.74
CA ASN A 193 -13.87 9.60 0.42
C ASN A 193 -14.59 8.25 0.23
N SER A 194 -14.23 7.44 -0.76
CA SER A 194 -14.71 6.06 -0.84
C SER A 194 -14.07 5.21 0.23
N LYS A 195 -14.85 4.27 0.77
CA LYS A 195 -14.41 3.32 1.78
C LYS A 195 -14.18 1.94 1.16
N GLY A 196 -13.23 1.20 1.70
CA GLY A 196 -13.11 -0.23 1.44
C GLY A 196 -14.32 -0.99 2.00
N LYS A 197 -14.49 -2.23 1.55
CA LYS A 197 -15.52 -3.15 2.03
C LYS A 197 -14.90 -4.49 2.44
N LYS A 198 -15.49 -5.14 3.44
CA LYS A 198 -15.23 -6.53 3.79
C LYS A 198 -16.55 -7.30 3.74
N ASN A 199 -16.60 -8.36 2.92
CA ASN A 199 -17.81 -9.17 2.71
C ASN A 199 -19.07 -8.35 2.31
N GLY A 200 -18.86 -7.25 1.56
CA GLY A 200 -19.93 -6.37 1.09
C GLY A 200 -20.31 -5.20 2.02
N GLU A 201 -19.87 -5.23 3.27
CA GLU A 201 -20.09 -4.16 4.24
C GLU A 201 -18.96 -3.12 4.20
N PHE A 202 -19.28 -1.84 4.41
CA PHE A 202 -18.29 -0.77 4.44
C PHE A 202 -17.41 -0.90 5.68
N LEU A 203 -16.09 -0.74 5.47
CA LEU A 203 -15.13 -0.64 6.57
C LEU A 203 -15.31 0.69 7.32
N GLU A 204 -15.20 0.65 8.63
CA GLU A 204 -15.20 1.86 9.46
C GLU A 204 -13.86 2.58 9.46
N GLU A 205 -12.79 1.85 9.18
CA GLU A 205 -11.42 2.34 9.15
C GLU A 205 -11.23 3.47 8.14
N THR A 206 -10.27 4.33 8.45
CA THR A 206 -9.79 5.38 7.55
C THR A 206 -8.47 4.94 6.93
N PHE A 207 -8.38 5.08 5.61
CA PHE A 207 -7.17 4.77 4.85
C PHE A 207 -6.52 6.06 4.35
N PHE A 208 -5.23 6.17 4.59
CA PHE A 208 -4.38 7.21 4.05
C PHE A 208 -3.43 6.59 3.05
N GLU A 209 -3.33 7.23 1.89
CA GLU A 209 -2.50 6.76 0.81
C GLU A 209 -1.59 7.86 0.32
N MET A 210 -0.36 7.50 -0.03
CA MET A 210 0.55 8.37 -0.75
C MET A 210 1.43 7.59 -1.73
N GLU A 211 1.97 8.31 -2.68
CA GLU A 211 3.03 7.84 -3.55
C GLU A 211 4.31 8.58 -3.22
N TYR A 212 5.40 7.84 -3.11
CA TYR A 212 6.72 8.41 -2.84
C TYR A 212 7.79 7.60 -3.58
N ASP A 213 8.54 8.26 -4.47
CA ASP A 213 9.71 7.70 -5.17
C ASP A 213 9.46 6.33 -5.85
N GLY A 214 8.31 6.18 -6.50
CA GLY A 214 7.92 4.93 -7.17
C GLY A 214 7.45 3.82 -6.21
N TYR A 215 7.03 4.20 -5.00
CA TYR A 215 6.39 3.31 -4.03
C TYR A 215 4.98 3.79 -3.72
N ARG A 216 4.10 2.86 -3.41
CA ARG A 216 2.80 3.12 -2.81
C ARG A 216 2.86 2.84 -1.33
N ILE A 217 2.23 3.72 -0.57
CA ILE A 217 2.13 3.64 0.89
C ILE A 217 0.65 3.70 1.25
N ALA A 218 0.23 2.86 2.19
CA ALA A 218 -1.08 2.94 2.82
C ALA A 218 -0.94 2.82 4.34
N ILE A 219 -1.75 3.59 5.06
CA ILE A 219 -1.94 3.50 6.50
C ILE A 219 -3.42 3.27 6.75
N CYS A 220 -3.73 2.26 7.54
CA CYS A 220 -5.07 1.94 8.02
C CYS A 220 -5.14 2.26 9.52
N GLY A 221 -5.97 3.24 9.87
CA GLY A 221 -6.19 3.68 11.25
C GLY A 221 -7.66 3.67 11.62
N GLU A 222 -7.97 4.10 12.84
CA GLU A 222 -9.32 4.29 13.30
C GLU A 222 -10.03 5.39 12.51
N LYS A 223 -11.36 5.39 12.62
CA LYS A 223 -12.22 6.40 11.99
C LYS A 223 -11.75 7.81 12.37
N ASP A 224 -11.71 8.68 11.36
CA ASP A 224 -11.33 10.09 11.50
C ASP A 224 -9.87 10.38 11.94
N SER A 225 -8.99 9.36 11.95
CA SER A 225 -7.55 9.55 12.14
C SER A 225 -6.97 10.48 11.05
N LYS A 226 -5.97 11.27 11.42
CA LYS A 226 -5.21 12.13 10.49
C LYS A 226 -3.73 11.92 10.74
N PRO A 227 -3.03 11.15 9.88
CA PRO A 227 -1.61 10.92 10.08
C PRO A 227 -0.78 12.15 9.75
N GLU A 228 0.28 12.33 10.51
CA GLU A 228 1.41 13.16 10.16
C GLU A 228 2.51 12.30 9.54
N PHE A 229 3.13 12.76 8.45
CA PHE A 229 4.20 12.03 7.79
C PHE A 229 5.53 12.73 8.02
N VAL A 230 6.50 11.99 8.58
CA VAL A 230 7.88 12.44 8.74
C VAL A 230 8.79 11.54 7.91
N VAL A 231 9.67 12.14 7.13
CA VAL A 231 10.64 11.40 6.31
C VAL A 231 12.04 11.56 6.91
N TYR A 232 12.55 10.46 7.45
CA TYR A 232 13.95 10.39 7.88
C TYR A 232 14.83 9.96 6.71
N ARG A 233 15.92 10.68 6.50
CA ARG A 233 16.93 10.36 5.50
C ARG A 233 18.21 9.94 6.21
N GLY A 234 18.61 8.67 6.02
CA GLY A 234 19.83 8.13 6.60
C GLY A 234 20.19 6.81 5.94
N THR A 235 21.43 6.38 6.15
CA THR A 235 21.85 5.03 5.86
C THR A 235 21.93 4.25 7.16
N ILE A 236 21.68 2.96 7.11
CA ILE A 236 21.75 2.05 8.28
C ILE A 236 23.13 2.15 8.94
N ASP A 237 24.18 2.37 8.15
CA ASP A 237 25.55 2.47 8.66
C ASP A 237 25.74 3.69 9.60
N ASN A 238 24.90 4.71 9.49
CA ASN A 238 24.92 5.89 10.38
C ASN A 238 23.97 5.77 11.58
N CYS A 239 23.19 4.71 11.67
CA CYS A 239 22.21 4.51 12.75
C CYS A 239 22.81 3.85 14.00
N PHE A 240 24.06 3.36 13.93
CA PHE A 240 24.73 2.59 14.99
C PHE A 240 26.03 3.25 15.47
N LEU A 241 26.26 4.49 15.12
CA LEU A 241 27.30 5.33 15.69
C LEU A 241 26.69 6.26 16.75
#